data_bca8ddf92a3d7ea1788fef795971d991
#
_entry.id   bca8ddf92a3d7ea1788fef795971d991
#
_cell.length_a   1.000
_cell.length_b   1.000
_cell.length_c   1.000
_cell.angle_alpha   90.00
_cell.angle_beta   90.00
_cell.angle_gamma   90.00
#
_symmetry.space_group_name_H-M   'P 1'
#
loop_
_entity.id
_entity.type
_entity.pdbx_description
1 polymer ?
#
loop_
_entity_poly.entity_id
_entity_poly.type
_entity_poly.pdbx_seq_one_letter_code
_entity_poly.pdbx_strand_id
1 'polypeptide(L)'
;AVTPQDEVNIMACILAQKLGAKYTIARVRNPEYSKHFESFRESLGVSLMINPEMESARSIAKIIKFPNILSIQSFAKDQVELIELEVQKDSPLANMSLNDFRTRYGEILVCTIRRKSETIIPSGQNTIRVGDHIYVLGSKATIRKFYKKTSWKTKDVQSVLIIGGGRLTYYLLDVLKDYHMAIKVIEQHREIAEDLSASYPNVEIILGDGTDQDILIQEGIENYNAFVSLTGVDEENIIASLYALQQSVDKVVTKVNRE
;
A
#
# COMPACT_ATOMS: atom_id res chain seq x y z
N ALA A 1 18.07 -3.07 -16.37
CA ALA A 1 18.01 -4.53 -16.33
C ALA A 1 16.92 -4.98 -15.36
N VAL A 2 16.06 -5.89 -15.81
CA VAL A 2 14.85 -6.34 -15.09
C VAL A 2 14.67 -7.86 -15.14
N THR A 3 15.77 -8.61 -15.19
CA THR A 3 15.74 -10.08 -15.17
C THR A 3 15.29 -10.62 -13.79
N PRO A 4 14.91 -11.89 -13.65
CA PRO A 4 14.54 -12.45 -12.35
C PRO A 4 15.65 -12.46 -11.29
N GLN A 5 16.92 -12.31 -11.68
CA GLN A 5 18.10 -12.39 -10.81
C GLN A 5 18.67 -10.98 -10.56
N ASP A 6 18.76 -10.60 -9.30
CA ASP A 6 19.20 -9.25 -8.89
C ASP A 6 20.68 -9.02 -9.25
N GLU A 7 21.53 -10.02 -9.03
CA GLU A 7 22.96 -9.97 -9.34
C GLU A 7 23.20 -9.76 -10.84
N VAL A 8 22.41 -10.45 -11.69
CA VAL A 8 22.47 -10.27 -13.16
C VAL A 8 22.07 -8.85 -13.53
N ASN A 9 21.05 -8.29 -12.89
CA ASN A 9 20.60 -6.92 -13.14
C ASN A 9 21.68 -5.90 -12.75
N ILE A 10 22.31 -6.08 -11.61
CA ILE A 10 23.41 -5.22 -11.15
C ILE A 10 24.59 -5.32 -12.10
N MET A 11 25.06 -6.52 -12.42
CA MET A 11 26.18 -6.74 -13.32
C MET A 11 25.95 -6.19 -14.72
N ALA A 12 24.75 -6.39 -15.28
CA ALA A 12 24.37 -5.84 -16.58
C ALA A 12 24.43 -4.31 -16.58
N CYS A 13 24.01 -3.65 -15.50
CA CYS A 13 24.08 -2.20 -15.36
C CYS A 13 25.53 -1.70 -15.28
N ILE A 14 26.40 -2.37 -14.52
CA ILE A 14 27.82 -2.05 -14.41
C ILE A 14 28.50 -2.17 -15.77
N LEU A 15 28.27 -3.26 -16.49
CA LEU A 15 28.84 -3.48 -17.82
C LEU A 15 28.33 -2.44 -18.82
N ALA A 16 27.04 -2.15 -18.84
CA ALA A 16 26.46 -1.13 -19.72
C ALA A 16 27.08 0.25 -19.48
N GLN A 17 27.29 0.61 -18.21
CA GLN A 17 27.95 1.87 -17.87
C GLN A 17 29.42 1.91 -18.37
N LYS A 18 30.18 0.83 -18.21
CA LYS A 18 31.55 0.71 -18.73
C LYS A 18 31.62 0.79 -20.24
N LEU A 19 30.55 0.37 -20.93
CA LEU A 19 30.40 0.47 -22.38
C LEU A 19 29.84 1.82 -22.85
N GLY A 20 29.66 2.80 -21.96
CA GLY A 20 29.30 4.18 -22.29
C GLY A 20 27.82 4.52 -22.11
N ALA A 21 27.01 3.67 -21.49
CA ALA A 21 25.64 4.04 -21.14
C ALA A 21 25.65 5.19 -20.10
N LYS A 22 24.94 6.28 -20.39
CA LYS A 22 24.87 7.45 -19.50
C LYS A 22 24.06 7.16 -18.22
N TYR A 23 22.99 6.37 -18.35
CA TYR A 23 22.10 6.03 -17.25
C TYR A 23 21.83 4.54 -17.28
N THR A 24 21.82 3.93 -16.10
CA THR A 24 21.52 2.50 -15.92
C THR A 24 20.51 2.34 -14.82
N ILE A 25 19.54 1.42 -15.00
CA ILE A 25 18.50 1.13 -14.04
C ILE A 25 18.49 -0.37 -13.76
N ALA A 26 18.67 -0.77 -12.51
CA ALA A 26 18.62 -2.14 -12.07
C ALA A 26 17.38 -2.40 -11.19
N ARG A 27 16.64 -3.49 -11.46
CA ARG A 27 15.65 -4.01 -10.51
C ARG A 27 16.36 -4.90 -9.50
N VAL A 28 16.25 -4.57 -8.21
CA VAL A 28 16.86 -5.30 -7.10
C VAL A 28 15.81 -5.50 -6.02
N ARG A 29 15.44 -6.75 -5.74
CA ARG A 29 14.32 -7.14 -4.90
C ARG A 29 14.72 -7.81 -3.59
N ASN A 30 15.97 -8.26 -3.46
CA ASN A 30 16.45 -8.94 -2.26
C ASN A 30 16.49 -7.95 -1.09
N PRO A 31 15.87 -8.28 0.08
CA PRO A 31 15.88 -7.44 1.27
C PRO A 31 17.28 -7.13 1.80
N GLU A 32 18.23 -8.04 1.66
CA GLU A 32 19.61 -7.81 2.12
C GLU A 32 20.29 -6.68 1.34
N TYR A 33 20.07 -6.61 0.03
CA TYR A 33 20.61 -5.53 -0.81
C TYR A 33 19.89 -4.20 -0.54
N SER A 34 18.60 -4.24 -0.21
CA SER A 34 17.80 -3.05 0.03
C SER A 34 18.27 -2.24 1.23
N LYS A 35 18.80 -2.87 2.26
CA LYS A 35 19.31 -2.20 3.47
C LYS A 35 20.49 -1.27 3.17
N HIS A 36 21.23 -1.54 2.10
CA HIS A 36 22.43 -0.81 1.69
C HIS A 36 22.31 -0.19 0.29
N PHE A 37 21.09 0.05 -0.17
CA PHE A 37 20.74 0.43 -1.54
C PHE A 37 21.51 1.65 -2.06
N GLU A 38 21.56 2.73 -1.28
CA GLU A 38 22.26 3.96 -1.67
C GLU A 38 23.79 3.75 -1.75
N SER A 39 24.38 3.10 -0.75
CA SER A 39 25.82 2.80 -0.75
C SER A 39 26.23 1.88 -1.89
N PHE A 40 25.42 0.86 -2.18
CA PHE A 40 25.65 -0.03 -3.32
C PHE A 40 25.52 0.71 -4.65
N ARG A 41 24.47 1.51 -4.80
CA ARG A 41 24.25 2.31 -6.01
C ARG A 41 25.44 3.22 -6.31
N GLU A 42 25.91 3.96 -5.32
CA GLU A 42 27.04 4.88 -5.48
C GLU A 42 28.35 4.14 -5.77
N SER A 43 28.66 3.08 -5.04
CA SER A 43 29.90 2.28 -5.20
C SER A 43 29.97 1.59 -6.55
N LEU A 44 28.84 1.09 -7.06
CA LEU A 44 28.76 0.35 -8.33
C LEU A 44 28.52 1.26 -9.53
N GLY A 45 28.25 2.55 -9.32
CA GLY A 45 27.97 3.52 -10.37
C GLY A 45 26.65 3.29 -11.09
N VAL A 46 25.71 2.54 -10.51
CA VAL A 46 24.36 2.34 -11.08
C VAL A 46 23.53 3.61 -10.86
N SER A 47 22.94 4.14 -11.92
CA SER A 47 22.21 5.42 -11.85
C SER A 47 20.97 5.33 -10.97
N LEU A 48 20.23 4.23 -11.08
CA LEU A 48 19.01 4.00 -10.28
C LEU A 48 18.85 2.51 -10.00
N MET A 49 18.54 2.18 -8.76
CA MET A 49 18.05 0.87 -8.35
C MET A 49 16.58 0.98 -7.93
N ILE A 50 15.75 0.06 -8.36
CA ILE A 50 14.32 0.03 -8.05
C ILE A 50 13.94 -1.29 -7.37
N ASN A 51 13.09 -1.20 -6.37
CA ASN A 51 12.50 -2.34 -5.69
C ASN A 51 10.97 -2.20 -5.67
N PRO A 52 10.28 -2.85 -6.63
CA PRO A 52 8.82 -2.75 -6.74
C PRO A 52 8.08 -3.27 -5.51
N GLU A 53 8.60 -4.34 -4.88
CA GLU A 53 7.97 -4.91 -3.68
C GLU A 53 8.04 -3.95 -2.49
N MET A 54 9.17 -3.26 -2.30
CA MET A 54 9.30 -2.25 -1.25
C MET A 54 8.35 -1.06 -1.49
N GLU A 55 8.23 -0.58 -2.74
CA GLU A 55 7.32 0.52 -3.05
C GLU A 55 5.85 0.11 -2.90
N SER A 56 5.51 -1.12 -3.28
CA SER A 56 4.19 -1.69 -3.04
C SER A 56 3.90 -1.83 -1.54
N ALA A 57 4.86 -2.31 -0.75
CA ALA A 57 4.73 -2.41 0.70
C ALA A 57 4.48 -1.05 1.36
N ARG A 58 5.21 -0.01 0.94
CA ARG A 58 4.98 1.38 1.41
C ARG A 58 3.59 1.88 1.05
N SER A 59 3.11 1.56 -0.15
CA SER A 59 1.76 1.94 -0.60
C SER A 59 0.69 1.22 0.22
N ILE A 60 0.83 -0.09 0.42
CA ILE A 60 -0.08 -0.90 1.24
C ILE A 60 -0.11 -0.38 2.68
N ALA A 61 1.05 -0.12 3.30
CA ALA A 61 1.13 0.42 4.65
C ALA A 61 0.41 1.78 4.78
N LYS A 62 0.54 2.65 3.78
CA LYS A 62 -0.21 3.92 3.72
C LYS A 62 -1.72 3.67 3.64
N ILE A 63 -2.17 2.73 2.80
CA ILE A 63 -3.59 2.36 2.65
C ILE A 63 -4.14 1.79 3.97
N ILE A 64 -3.39 0.93 4.65
CA ILE A 64 -3.77 0.38 5.96
C ILE A 64 -3.89 1.50 7.00
N LYS A 65 -2.91 2.41 7.04
CA LYS A 65 -2.88 3.53 7.99
C LYS A 65 -4.04 4.50 7.83
N PHE A 66 -4.57 4.63 6.63
CA PHE A 66 -5.61 5.59 6.29
C PHE A 66 -6.85 4.87 5.74
N PRO A 67 -7.74 4.35 6.60
CA PRO A 67 -8.84 3.46 6.19
C PRO A 67 -9.77 4.01 5.10
N ASN A 68 -10.00 5.33 5.07
CA ASN A 68 -10.86 5.97 4.05
C ASN A 68 -10.14 6.30 2.74
N ILE A 69 -8.83 6.08 2.68
CA ILE A 69 -8.05 6.32 1.48
C ILE A 69 -8.01 5.01 0.67
N LEU A 70 -8.42 5.10 -0.60
CA LEU A 70 -8.44 3.98 -1.53
C LEU A 70 -7.11 3.83 -2.27
N SER A 71 -6.49 4.97 -2.62
CA SER A 71 -5.18 4.96 -3.26
C SER A 71 -4.35 6.18 -2.85
N ILE A 72 -3.02 6.02 -2.84
CA ILE A 72 -2.06 7.09 -2.59
C ILE A 72 -0.96 7.00 -3.64
N GLN A 73 -0.75 8.10 -4.35
CA GLN A 73 0.38 8.26 -5.28
C GLN A 73 1.25 9.42 -4.80
N SER A 74 2.54 9.16 -4.67
CA SER A 74 3.52 10.17 -4.24
C SER A 74 4.30 10.70 -5.44
N PHE A 75 4.56 12.00 -5.45
CA PHE A 75 5.30 12.71 -6.48
C PHE A 75 6.41 13.57 -5.85
N ALA A 76 7.36 14.03 -6.66
CA ALA A 76 8.41 14.94 -6.26
C ALA A 76 9.18 14.46 -5.00
N LYS A 77 9.66 13.21 -4.99
CA LYS A 77 10.36 12.59 -3.86
C LYS A 77 9.53 12.62 -2.56
N ASP A 78 8.29 12.17 -2.65
CA ASP A 78 7.31 12.11 -1.55
C ASP A 78 6.90 13.48 -0.95
N GLN A 79 7.17 14.59 -1.65
CA GLN A 79 6.76 15.91 -1.18
C GLN A 79 5.28 16.21 -1.43
N VAL A 80 4.72 15.67 -2.50
CA VAL A 80 3.33 15.86 -2.94
C VAL A 80 2.64 14.50 -3.00
N GLU A 81 1.44 14.42 -2.49
CA GLU A 81 0.59 13.21 -2.50
C GLU A 81 -0.72 13.52 -3.21
N LEU A 82 -1.10 12.62 -4.12
CA LEU A 82 -2.44 12.52 -4.69
C LEU A 82 -3.13 11.35 -4.00
N ILE A 83 -4.22 11.61 -3.31
CA ILE A 83 -5.01 10.59 -2.64
C ILE A 83 -6.38 10.48 -3.27
N GLU A 84 -6.87 9.25 -3.38
CA GLU A 84 -8.25 8.93 -3.70
C GLU A 84 -8.98 8.55 -2.42
N LEU A 85 -10.12 9.16 -2.17
CA LEU A 85 -10.98 8.80 -1.05
C LEU A 85 -12.44 8.76 -1.47
N GLU A 86 -13.21 7.85 -0.89
CA GLU A 86 -14.66 7.78 -1.05
C GLU A 86 -15.34 8.63 0.02
N VAL A 87 -16.31 9.42 -0.41
CA VAL A 87 -17.07 10.30 0.49
C VAL A 87 -18.16 9.49 1.18
N GLN A 88 -17.95 9.16 2.44
CA GLN A 88 -18.90 8.43 3.28
C GLN A 88 -20.06 9.34 3.73
N LYS A 89 -21.21 8.72 4.09
CA LYS A 89 -22.44 9.39 4.49
C LYS A 89 -22.22 10.39 5.65
N ASP A 90 -21.38 10.01 6.59
CA ASP A 90 -21.07 10.80 7.78
C ASP A 90 -19.83 11.71 7.62
N SER A 91 -19.27 11.77 6.42
CA SER A 91 -18.10 12.59 6.14
C SER A 91 -18.44 14.07 6.23
N PRO A 92 -17.59 14.91 6.85
CA PRO A 92 -17.75 16.37 6.83
C PRO A 92 -17.63 16.95 5.42
N LEU A 93 -17.23 16.14 4.42
CA LEU A 93 -17.18 16.51 3.01
C LEU A 93 -18.52 16.30 2.29
N ALA A 94 -19.44 15.51 2.87
CA ALA A 94 -20.73 15.23 2.26
C ALA A 94 -21.56 16.51 2.11
N ASN A 95 -22.05 16.73 0.88
CA ASN A 95 -22.83 17.92 0.50
C ASN A 95 -22.09 19.28 0.61
N MET A 96 -20.75 19.26 0.70
CA MET A 96 -19.93 20.46 0.73
C MET A 96 -19.73 21.02 -0.69
N SER A 97 -19.90 22.33 -0.89
CA SER A 97 -19.48 22.99 -2.13
C SER A 97 -17.95 23.05 -2.23
N LEU A 98 -17.40 23.08 -3.45
CA LEU A 98 -15.96 23.22 -3.61
C LEU A 98 -15.42 24.61 -3.24
N ASN A 99 -16.29 25.62 -3.23
CA ASN A 99 -15.94 26.94 -2.67
C ASN A 99 -15.74 26.85 -1.16
N ASP A 100 -16.64 26.15 -0.43
CA ASP A 100 -16.50 25.93 1.01
C ASP A 100 -15.32 25.02 1.32
N PHE A 101 -15.10 23.99 0.49
CA PHE A 101 -13.93 23.13 0.58
C PHE A 101 -12.64 23.94 0.49
N ARG A 102 -12.52 24.82 -0.50
CA ARG A 102 -11.37 25.70 -0.69
C ARG A 102 -11.16 26.64 0.50
N THR A 103 -12.24 27.20 1.04
CA THR A 103 -12.17 28.07 2.22
C THR A 103 -11.68 27.30 3.45
N ARG A 104 -12.14 26.05 3.63
CA ARG A 104 -11.84 25.26 4.82
C ARG A 104 -10.49 24.52 4.75
N TYR A 105 -10.07 24.11 3.53
CA TYR A 105 -8.90 23.25 3.27
C TYR A 105 -7.93 23.87 2.24
N GLY A 106 -7.84 25.15 2.15
CA GLY A 106 -7.25 25.97 1.08
C GLY A 106 -5.90 25.56 0.48
N GLU A 107 -5.12 24.74 1.20
CA GLU A 107 -3.84 24.19 0.71
C GLU A 107 -4.01 22.86 -0.05
N ILE A 108 -5.26 22.41 -0.27
CA ILE A 108 -5.59 21.15 -0.93
C ILE A 108 -6.38 21.42 -2.19
N LEU A 109 -5.98 20.78 -3.27
CA LEU A 109 -6.67 20.85 -4.55
C LEU A 109 -7.49 19.58 -4.77
N VAL A 110 -8.80 19.73 -5.03
CA VAL A 110 -9.62 18.66 -5.59
C VAL A 110 -9.38 18.62 -7.10
N CYS A 111 -8.68 17.60 -7.58
CA CYS A 111 -8.30 17.47 -8.99
C CYS A 111 -9.44 16.90 -9.83
N THR A 112 -10.17 15.93 -9.28
CA THR A 112 -11.21 15.19 -10.01
C THR A 112 -12.23 14.65 -9.02
N ILE A 113 -13.46 14.54 -9.47
CA ILE A 113 -14.55 13.83 -8.78
C ILE A 113 -15.06 12.76 -9.72
N ARG A 114 -15.00 11.49 -9.29
CA ARG A 114 -15.64 10.36 -9.99
C ARG A 114 -16.95 10.05 -9.29
N ARG A 115 -18.05 10.25 -10.01
CA ARG A 115 -19.42 9.99 -9.55
C ARG A 115 -20.02 8.86 -10.37
N LYS A 116 -20.14 7.68 -9.80
CA LYS A 116 -20.53 6.46 -10.55
C LYS A 116 -19.55 6.25 -11.71
N SER A 117 -20.01 6.33 -12.96
CA SER A 117 -19.22 6.20 -14.19
C SER A 117 -18.76 7.55 -14.79
N GLU A 118 -19.17 8.67 -14.21
CA GLU A 118 -18.84 10.01 -14.72
C GLU A 118 -17.61 10.57 -14.02
N THR A 119 -16.70 11.14 -14.82
CA THR A 119 -15.54 11.88 -14.32
C THR A 119 -15.78 13.38 -14.48
N ILE A 120 -15.81 14.11 -13.37
CA ILE A 120 -16.09 15.55 -13.30
C ILE A 120 -14.78 16.28 -13.04
N ILE A 121 -14.45 17.24 -13.91
CA ILE A 121 -13.40 18.23 -13.64
C ILE A 121 -14.03 19.30 -12.76
N PRO A 122 -13.58 19.45 -11.51
CA PRO A 122 -14.31 20.25 -10.53
C PRO A 122 -14.18 21.75 -10.78
N SER A 123 -15.29 22.46 -10.54
CA SER A 123 -15.34 23.92 -10.44
C SER A 123 -15.89 24.32 -9.07
N GLY A 124 -15.70 25.58 -8.66
CA GLY A 124 -16.15 26.05 -7.34
C GLY A 124 -17.65 25.82 -7.05
N GLN A 125 -18.48 25.73 -8.09
CA GLN A 125 -19.93 25.51 -7.98
C GLN A 125 -20.31 24.05 -7.80
N ASN A 126 -19.39 23.10 -8.06
CA ASN A 126 -19.69 21.70 -7.87
C ASN A 126 -19.79 21.36 -6.38
N THR A 127 -20.69 20.42 -6.08
CA THR A 127 -20.90 19.90 -4.72
C THR A 127 -20.43 18.46 -4.64
N ILE A 128 -19.66 18.17 -3.61
CA ILE A 128 -19.23 16.83 -3.24
C ILE A 128 -20.43 16.08 -2.68
N ARG A 129 -20.70 14.85 -3.14
CA ARG A 129 -21.82 14.03 -2.70
C ARG A 129 -21.33 12.74 -2.04
N VAL A 130 -22.18 12.13 -1.24
CA VAL A 130 -21.95 10.78 -0.70
C VAL A 130 -21.78 9.79 -1.84
N GLY A 131 -20.78 8.91 -1.72
CA GLY A 131 -20.40 7.94 -2.75
C GLY A 131 -19.54 8.50 -3.89
N ASP A 132 -19.19 9.80 -3.86
CA ASP A 132 -18.19 10.33 -4.77
C ASP A 132 -16.79 9.82 -4.40
N HIS A 133 -16.01 9.45 -5.40
CA HIS A 133 -14.58 9.29 -5.26
C HIS A 133 -13.91 10.62 -5.61
N ILE A 134 -13.26 11.24 -4.64
CA ILE A 134 -12.56 12.51 -4.87
C ILE A 134 -11.05 12.28 -4.87
N TYR A 135 -10.40 12.90 -5.84
CA TYR A 135 -8.94 12.89 -5.97
C TYR A 135 -8.41 14.22 -5.48
N VAL A 136 -7.65 14.20 -4.38
CA VAL A 136 -7.14 15.41 -3.75
C VAL A 136 -5.61 15.42 -3.74
N LEU A 137 -5.06 16.57 -4.09
CA LEU A 137 -3.62 16.82 -4.20
C LEU A 137 -3.17 17.80 -3.12
N GLY A 138 -2.07 17.50 -2.46
CA GLY A 138 -1.48 18.40 -1.48
C GLY A 138 -0.10 17.96 -1.04
N SER A 139 0.57 18.77 -0.23
CA SER A 139 1.80 18.35 0.44
C SER A 139 1.51 17.23 1.44
N LYS A 140 2.50 16.36 1.71
CA LYS A 140 2.38 15.28 2.70
C LYS A 140 1.88 15.78 4.07
N ALA A 141 2.36 16.95 4.49
CA ALA A 141 1.93 17.57 5.76
C ALA A 141 0.47 18.02 5.71
N THR A 142 0.07 18.62 4.60
CA THR A 142 -1.29 19.13 4.40
C THR A 142 -2.30 18.00 4.27
N ILE A 143 -1.96 16.92 3.53
CA ILE A 143 -2.78 15.73 3.41
C ILE A 143 -2.99 15.07 4.79
N ARG A 144 -1.96 14.97 5.62
CA ARG A 144 -2.11 14.46 7.01
C ARG A 144 -3.07 15.29 7.85
N LYS A 145 -2.97 16.63 7.77
CA LYS A 145 -3.89 17.54 8.48
C LYS A 145 -5.32 17.39 7.97
N PHE A 146 -5.47 17.29 6.66
CA PHE A 146 -6.76 17.09 6.01
C PHE A 146 -7.39 15.76 6.45
N TYR A 147 -6.64 14.67 6.41
CA TYR A 147 -7.10 13.37 6.85
C TYR A 147 -7.62 13.42 8.29
N LYS A 148 -6.85 13.97 9.22
CA LYS A 148 -7.27 14.12 10.63
C LYS A 148 -8.58 14.91 10.79
N LYS A 149 -8.86 15.86 9.91
CA LYS A 149 -10.08 16.69 9.94
C LYS A 149 -11.28 15.98 9.28
N THR A 150 -11.05 15.05 8.38
CA THR A 150 -12.11 14.40 7.57
C THR A 150 -12.42 12.98 7.99
N SER A 151 -11.52 12.30 8.74
CA SER A 151 -11.63 10.89 9.16
C SER A 151 -12.13 10.72 10.59
N TRP A 152 -12.87 11.65 11.12
CA TRP A 152 -13.24 11.74 12.53
C TRP A 152 -14.05 10.56 13.11
N LYS A 153 -14.61 9.69 12.28
CA LYS A 153 -15.37 8.50 12.72
C LYS A 153 -14.71 7.16 12.36
N THR A 154 -13.60 7.18 11.65
CA THR A 154 -12.91 5.93 11.34
C THR A 154 -11.98 5.54 12.48
N LYS A 155 -12.14 4.33 12.98
CA LYS A 155 -11.18 3.74 13.92
C LYS A 155 -9.86 3.52 13.18
N ASP A 156 -8.76 3.87 13.83
CA ASP A 156 -7.44 3.47 13.34
C ASP A 156 -7.38 1.95 13.23
N VAL A 157 -6.73 1.44 12.18
CA VAL A 157 -6.49 0.02 12.03
C VAL A 157 -5.55 -0.43 13.15
N GLN A 158 -6.03 -1.31 14.01
CA GLN A 158 -5.29 -1.84 15.14
C GLN A 158 -4.87 -3.30 14.97
N SER A 159 -5.48 -4.00 14.00
CA SER A 159 -5.18 -5.39 13.72
C SER A 159 -5.21 -5.67 12.21
N VAL A 160 -4.22 -6.43 11.73
CA VAL A 160 -4.05 -6.78 10.32
C VAL A 160 -3.82 -8.28 10.21
N LEU A 161 -4.61 -8.94 9.37
CA LEU A 161 -4.39 -10.32 8.95
C LEU A 161 -3.82 -10.31 7.53
N ILE A 162 -2.66 -10.94 7.34
CA ILE A 162 -1.97 -11.03 6.06
C ILE A 162 -1.92 -12.50 5.63
N ILE A 163 -2.24 -12.79 4.38
CA ILE A 163 -2.01 -14.12 3.80
C ILE A 163 -0.87 -14.07 2.77
N GLY A 164 0.05 -15.04 2.88
CA GLY A 164 1.28 -15.12 2.09
C GLY A 164 2.47 -14.41 2.72
N GLY A 165 3.55 -15.13 2.96
CA GLY A 165 4.78 -14.69 3.63
C GLY A 165 5.92 -14.29 2.69
N GLY A 166 5.63 -13.97 1.42
CA GLY A 166 6.63 -13.64 0.42
C GLY A 166 7.40 -12.33 0.68
N ARG A 167 8.27 -11.94 -0.27
CA ARG A 167 9.10 -10.72 -0.17
C ARG A 167 8.30 -9.46 0.11
N LEU A 168 7.11 -9.33 -0.50
CA LEU A 168 6.25 -8.17 -0.28
C LEU A 168 5.78 -8.09 1.19
N THR A 169 5.44 -9.22 1.79
CA THR A 169 5.09 -9.32 3.21
C THR A 169 6.28 -8.94 4.09
N TYR A 170 7.48 -9.43 3.79
CA TYR A 170 8.70 -9.03 4.49
C TYR A 170 8.86 -7.51 4.52
N TYR A 171 8.78 -6.84 3.35
CA TYR A 171 8.87 -5.38 3.28
C TYR A 171 7.71 -4.67 3.98
N LEU A 172 6.51 -5.25 3.90
CA LEU A 172 5.34 -4.68 4.57
C LEU A 172 5.51 -4.72 6.10
N LEU A 173 5.97 -5.83 6.65
CA LEU A 173 6.27 -5.97 8.08
C LEU A 173 7.36 -4.98 8.51
N ASP A 174 8.42 -4.81 7.70
CA ASP A 174 9.48 -3.84 7.98
C ASP A 174 8.99 -2.39 8.00
N VAL A 175 8.04 -2.04 7.14
CA VAL A 175 7.38 -0.71 7.15
C VAL A 175 6.40 -0.57 8.31
N LEU A 176 5.69 -1.65 8.68
CA LEU A 176 4.66 -1.62 9.72
C LEU A 176 5.23 -1.73 11.14
N LYS A 177 6.49 -2.10 11.35
CA LYS A 177 7.11 -2.27 12.68
C LYS A 177 7.01 -1.04 13.59
N ASP A 178 6.98 0.16 12.98
CA ASP A 178 6.87 1.42 13.72
C ASP A 178 5.41 1.80 14.05
N TYR A 179 4.45 0.92 13.67
CA TYR A 179 3.02 1.12 13.95
C TYR A 179 2.58 0.20 15.08
N HIS A 180 1.82 0.74 16.01
CA HIS A 180 1.28 -0.02 17.14
C HIS A 180 0.02 -0.76 16.70
N MET A 181 0.18 -1.88 16.01
CA MET A 181 -0.93 -2.74 15.56
C MET A 181 -0.57 -4.22 15.74
N ALA A 182 -1.56 -5.03 16.01
CA ALA A 182 -1.42 -6.48 16.03
C ALA A 182 -1.37 -7.00 14.59
N ILE A 183 -0.33 -7.76 14.26
CA ILE A 183 -0.17 -8.31 12.91
C ILE A 183 -0.08 -9.83 13.02
N LYS A 184 -0.89 -10.51 12.21
CA LYS A 184 -0.82 -11.97 12.02
C LYS A 184 -0.58 -12.26 10.55
N VAL A 185 0.28 -13.22 10.26
CA VAL A 185 0.59 -13.70 8.90
C VAL A 185 0.30 -15.19 8.83
N ILE A 186 -0.44 -15.61 7.81
CA ILE A 186 -0.64 -17.03 7.48
C ILE A 186 0.23 -17.35 6.27
N GLU A 187 1.14 -18.31 6.41
CA GLU A 187 2.07 -18.76 5.36
C GLU A 187 2.08 -20.30 5.30
N GLN A 188 1.94 -20.83 4.09
CA GLN A 188 1.86 -22.28 3.88
C GLN A 188 3.21 -22.99 3.86
N HIS A 189 4.29 -22.28 3.52
CA HIS A 189 5.63 -22.87 3.44
C HIS A 189 6.35 -22.73 4.78
N ARG A 190 6.67 -23.86 5.39
CA ARG A 190 7.30 -23.93 6.71
C ARG A 190 8.59 -23.11 6.80
N GLU A 191 9.49 -23.23 5.84
CA GLU A 191 10.76 -22.49 5.84
C GLU A 191 10.55 -20.98 5.88
N ILE A 192 9.61 -20.47 5.08
CA ILE A 192 9.27 -19.03 5.04
C ILE A 192 8.63 -18.60 6.35
N ALA A 193 7.73 -19.41 6.91
CA ALA A 193 7.08 -19.11 8.18
C ALA A 193 8.09 -19.06 9.35
N GLU A 194 9.06 -19.99 9.39
CA GLU A 194 10.13 -20.01 10.38
C GLU A 194 11.06 -18.79 10.24
N ASP A 195 11.45 -18.43 9.01
CA ASP A 195 12.28 -17.24 8.74
C ASP A 195 11.58 -15.93 9.15
N LEU A 196 10.28 -15.81 8.85
CA LEU A 196 9.48 -14.65 9.27
C LEU A 196 9.36 -14.57 10.78
N SER A 197 9.08 -15.71 11.45
CA SER A 197 8.97 -15.77 12.91
C SER A 197 10.28 -15.38 13.60
N ALA A 198 11.41 -15.81 13.06
CA ALA A 198 12.72 -15.42 13.56
C ALA A 198 13.02 -13.92 13.34
N SER A 199 12.60 -13.37 12.18
CA SER A 199 12.88 -11.98 11.81
C SER A 199 11.95 -10.98 12.50
N TYR A 200 10.71 -11.37 12.84
CA TYR A 200 9.66 -10.50 13.38
C TYR A 200 9.02 -11.11 14.65
N PRO A 201 9.70 -11.09 15.80
CA PRO A 201 9.21 -11.75 17.03
C PRO A 201 7.88 -11.18 17.57
N ASN A 202 7.50 -9.98 17.16
CA ASN A 202 6.26 -9.31 17.57
C ASN A 202 5.09 -9.58 16.61
N VAL A 203 5.28 -10.39 15.57
CA VAL A 203 4.27 -10.76 14.58
C VAL A 203 3.89 -12.22 14.82
N GLU A 204 2.61 -12.49 14.88
CA GLU A 204 2.10 -13.86 14.98
C GLU A 204 2.14 -14.52 13.60
N ILE A 205 2.91 -15.61 13.48
CA ILE A 205 3.06 -16.36 12.23
C ILE A 205 2.38 -17.72 12.37
N ILE A 206 1.41 -17.98 11.49
CA ILE A 206 0.66 -19.23 11.43
C ILE A 206 1.10 -20.03 10.20
N LEU A 207 1.47 -21.28 10.41
CA LEU A 207 1.72 -22.20 9.32
C LEU A 207 0.39 -22.77 8.84
N GLY A 208 -0.04 -22.41 7.64
CA GLY A 208 -1.31 -22.85 7.08
C GLY A 208 -1.57 -22.26 5.70
N ASP A 209 -2.59 -22.77 5.04
CA ASP A 209 -3.08 -22.22 3.78
C ASP A 209 -4.05 -21.06 4.05
N GLY A 210 -3.60 -19.83 3.82
CA GLY A 210 -4.41 -18.62 4.03
C GLY A 210 -5.57 -18.45 3.05
N THR A 211 -5.72 -19.35 2.07
CA THR A 211 -6.88 -19.39 1.15
C THR A 211 -7.99 -20.32 1.64
N ASP A 212 -7.68 -21.16 2.63
CA ASP A 212 -8.64 -22.05 3.28
C ASP A 212 -9.53 -21.25 4.24
N GLN A 213 -10.84 -21.29 3.99
CA GLN A 213 -11.83 -20.57 4.81
C GLN A 213 -11.89 -21.08 6.25
N ASP A 214 -11.69 -22.38 6.48
CA ASP A 214 -11.72 -22.94 7.82
C ASP A 214 -10.54 -22.41 8.66
N ILE A 215 -9.37 -22.26 8.05
CA ILE A 215 -8.21 -21.63 8.70
C ILE A 215 -8.49 -20.16 8.97
N LEU A 216 -9.06 -19.41 8.02
CA LEU A 216 -9.39 -18.00 8.22
C LEU A 216 -10.41 -17.80 9.35
N ILE A 217 -11.41 -18.69 9.48
CA ILE A 217 -12.38 -18.68 10.58
C ILE A 217 -11.69 -19.01 11.91
N GLN A 218 -10.88 -20.07 11.94
CA GLN A 218 -10.15 -20.49 13.13
C GLN A 218 -9.25 -19.38 13.67
N GLU A 219 -8.61 -18.61 12.76
CA GLU A 219 -7.76 -17.50 13.11
C GLU A 219 -8.53 -16.19 13.37
N GLY A 220 -9.86 -16.22 13.28
CA GLY A 220 -10.76 -15.13 13.68
C GLY A 220 -10.72 -13.94 12.73
N ILE A 221 -10.82 -14.19 11.43
CA ILE A 221 -10.76 -13.15 10.38
C ILE A 221 -11.71 -11.97 10.65
N GLU A 222 -12.90 -12.24 11.23
CA GLU A 222 -13.92 -11.23 11.54
C GLU A 222 -13.49 -10.23 12.62
N ASN A 223 -12.42 -10.52 13.36
CA ASN A 223 -11.91 -9.67 14.43
C ASN A 223 -10.81 -8.71 13.97
N TYR A 224 -10.39 -8.81 12.70
CA TYR A 224 -9.36 -7.95 12.14
C TYR A 224 -9.95 -6.72 11.47
N ASN A 225 -9.27 -5.57 11.66
CA ASN A 225 -9.66 -4.32 10.99
C ASN A 225 -9.23 -4.29 9.53
N ALA A 226 -8.13 -4.97 9.20
CA ALA A 226 -7.63 -5.06 7.83
C ALA A 226 -7.25 -6.50 7.46
N PHE A 227 -7.49 -6.84 6.19
CA PHE A 227 -7.06 -8.08 5.56
C PHE A 227 -6.22 -7.76 4.33
N VAL A 228 -5.08 -8.44 4.18
CA VAL A 228 -4.14 -8.20 3.07
C VAL A 228 -3.78 -9.53 2.43
N SER A 229 -4.12 -9.72 1.17
CA SER A 229 -3.80 -10.94 0.42
C SER A 229 -2.62 -10.72 -0.52
N LEU A 230 -1.52 -11.44 -0.27
CA LEU A 230 -0.22 -11.29 -0.92
C LEU A 230 0.36 -12.61 -1.44
N THR A 231 -0.48 -13.62 -1.70
CA THR A 231 0.01 -14.90 -2.24
C THR A 231 0.59 -14.74 -3.65
N GLY A 232 1.14 -15.82 -4.18
CA GLY A 232 1.67 -15.89 -5.55
C GLY A 232 0.60 -15.95 -6.64
N VAL A 233 -0.67 -16.24 -6.29
CA VAL A 233 -1.76 -16.55 -7.21
C VAL A 233 -2.85 -15.49 -7.10
N ASP A 234 -3.11 -14.78 -8.21
CA ASP A 234 -4.03 -13.64 -8.23
C ASP A 234 -5.47 -14.06 -7.92
N GLU A 235 -5.91 -15.20 -8.47
CA GLU A 235 -7.25 -15.76 -8.27
C GLU A 235 -7.50 -16.09 -6.79
N GLU A 236 -6.52 -16.69 -6.11
CA GLU A 236 -6.58 -16.98 -4.69
C GLU A 236 -6.68 -15.69 -3.85
N ASN A 237 -5.87 -14.69 -4.19
CA ASN A 237 -5.91 -13.39 -3.53
C ASN A 237 -7.29 -12.74 -3.65
N ILE A 238 -7.90 -12.80 -4.83
CA ILE A 238 -9.24 -12.25 -5.07
C ILE A 238 -10.29 -13.00 -4.25
N ILE A 239 -10.28 -14.34 -4.27
CA ILE A 239 -11.27 -15.17 -3.56
C ILE A 239 -11.17 -14.94 -2.05
N ALA A 240 -9.97 -14.98 -1.49
CA ALA A 240 -9.75 -14.73 -0.06
C ALA A 240 -10.17 -13.30 0.34
N SER A 241 -9.93 -12.33 -0.52
CA SER A 241 -10.36 -10.94 -0.30
C SER A 241 -11.88 -10.77 -0.33
N LEU A 242 -12.56 -11.45 -1.26
CA LEU A 242 -14.05 -11.46 -1.31
C LEU A 242 -14.62 -12.11 -0.04
N TYR A 243 -14.00 -13.18 0.43
CA TYR A 243 -14.38 -13.81 1.69
C TYR A 243 -14.19 -12.86 2.88
N ALA A 244 -13.05 -12.17 2.97
CA ALA A 244 -12.80 -11.17 4.01
C ALA A 244 -13.86 -10.03 4.02
N LEU A 245 -14.27 -9.55 2.84
CA LEU A 245 -15.37 -8.58 2.70
C LEU A 245 -16.70 -9.16 3.21
N GLN A 246 -16.99 -10.43 2.94
CA GLN A 246 -18.19 -11.11 3.44
C GLN A 246 -18.19 -11.23 4.96
N GLN A 247 -17.02 -11.39 5.57
CA GLN A 247 -16.82 -11.39 7.03
C GLN A 247 -16.82 -9.98 7.65
N SER A 248 -17.15 -8.95 6.85
CA SER A 248 -17.25 -7.55 7.28
C SER A 248 -15.93 -6.94 7.76
N VAL A 249 -14.80 -7.39 7.23
CA VAL A 249 -13.50 -6.74 7.47
C VAL A 249 -13.53 -5.35 6.82
N ASP A 250 -13.23 -4.32 7.61
CA ASP A 250 -13.38 -2.92 7.21
C ASP A 250 -12.47 -2.53 6.04
N LYS A 251 -11.24 -3.09 6.00
CA LYS A 251 -10.24 -2.76 4.99
C LYS A 251 -9.66 -4.03 4.36
N VAL A 252 -9.82 -4.15 3.05
CA VAL A 252 -9.26 -5.28 2.29
C VAL A 252 -8.31 -4.76 1.22
N VAL A 253 -7.12 -5.35 1.17
CA VAL A 253 -6.09 -5.05 0.16
C VAL A 253 -5.74 -6.34 -0.56
N THR A 254 -5.87 -6.33 -1.88
CA THR A 254 -5.64 -7.49 -2.73
C THR A 254 -4.50 -7.22 -3.69
N LYS A 255 -3.49 -8.07 -3.69
CA LYS A 255 -2.44 -8.04 -4.71
C LYS A 255 -2.94 -8.74 -5.97
N VAL A 256 -2.83 -8.05 -7.10
CA VAL A 256 -3.09 -8.60 -8.43
C VAL A 256 -1.91 -8.23 -9.33
N ASN A 257 -1.30 -9.21 -10.00
CA ASN A 257 -0.14 -9.03 -10.88
C ASN A 257 -0.55 -8.84 -12.35
N ARG A 258 -1.79 -9.18 -12.70
CA ARG A 258 -2.35 -9.06 -14.07
C ARG A 258 -3.35 -7.93 -14.11
N GLU A 259 -3.28 -7.16 -15.20
CA GLU A 259 -4.30 -6.17 -15.54
C GLU A 259 -5.50 -6.80 -16.24
#